data_b636bfed132e2a79693a08b4e1866db8
#
_entry.id   b636bfed132e2a79693a08b4e1866db8
#
_cell.length_a   1.000
_cell.length_b   1.000
_cell.length_c   1.000
_cell.angle_alpha   90.00
_cell.angle_beta   90.00
_cell.angle_gamma   90.00
#
_symmetry.space_group_name_H-M   'P 1'
#
loop_
_entity.id
_entity.type
_entity.pdbx_description
1 polymer ?
#
loop_
_entity_poly.entity_id
_entity_poly.type
_entity_poly.pdbx_seq_one_letter_code
_entity_poly.pdbx_strand_id
1 'polypeptide(L)'
;MKLSILNLAPVREGQTYLQAVESMVNLAKHAENIGIERYWIAEHHNMKNLVSSATALLIQHTLANTKTLRVGSGGVMLPNHSPYVVAEQYGTLETLYPNRVELGLGRAPGTDMQTAVALRRGRNSLDFPAEIAELRGYFKDSNPVSAYPSAGLNIPFYILGSSTESAYLAAELGLPYAFASHFAPRMMEMAVEIYRKNFKPSTYLAEPYVILGVNAIVAETDKEARQLATTQTLFFLNVVTNAQQNLQPPMASEEDVWKAQMHAQEKPHFGPVDFEEIPIYNQERAVVEQMTACSLIGSPESVDFQLKQLRERVHFDEIMAVSYIFDGVYKQRAKGINHVI
;
A
#
# COMPACT_ATOMS: atom_id res chain seq x y z
N MET A 1 -17.34 10.70 -2.28
CA MET A 1 -16.02 10.12 -2.64
C MET A 1 -15.92 8.75 -1.98
N LYS A 2 -15.37 7.76 -2.67
CA LYS A 2 -15.14 6.44 -2.08
C LYS A 2 -13.87 6.45 -1.23
N LEU A 3 -13.90 5.70 -0.13
CA LEU A 3 -12.79 5.51 0.78
C LEU A 3 -12.47 4.03 0.92
N SER A 4 -11.19 3.71 0.86
CA SER A 4 -10.64 2.37 1.04
C SER A 4 -9.43 2.40 1.96
N ILE A 5 -8.99 1.23 2.39
CA ILE A 5 -7.82 1.09 3.26
C ILE A 5 -6.81 0.15 2.60
N LEU A 6 -5.53 0.54 2.60
CA LEU A 6 -4.40 -0.33 2.37
C LEU A 6 -3.69 -0.60 3.69
N ASN A 7 -3.53 -1.86 4.05
CA ASN A 7 -2.82 -2.28 5.25
C ASN A 7 -1.55 -3.06 4.90
N LEU A 8 -0.43 -2.60 5.43
CA LEU A 8 0.86 -3.28 5.30
C LEU A 8 1.09 -4.30 6.43
N ALA A 9 0.15 -4.44 7.35
CA ALA A 9 0.25 -5.29 8.54
C ALA A 9 1.54 -5.07 9.35
N PRO A 10 1.84 -3.82 9.78
CA PRO A 10 3.07 -3.51 10.49
C PRO A 10 3.07 -4.16 11.88
N VAL A 11 4.24 -4.67 12.26
CA VAL A 11 4.52 -5.15 13.62
C VAL A 11 4.92 -3.94 14.48
N ARG A 12 4.20 -3.69 15.56
CA ARG A 12 4.53 -2.62 16.50
C ARG A 12 5.60 -3.08 17.48
N GLU A 13 6.36 -2.16 18.03
CA GLU A 13 7.28 -2.48 19.12
C GLU A 13 6.53 -3.18 20.26
N GLY A 14 7.11 -4.28 20.75
CA GLY A 14 6.50 -5.13 21.79
C GLY A 14 5.40 -6.10 21.29
N GLN A 15 4.99 -6.07 20.03
CA GLN A 15 4.04 -7.02 19.45
C GLN A 15 4.70 -8.28 18.89
N THR A 16 3.99 -9.39 19.03
CA THR A 16 4.25 -10.62 18.26
C THR A 16 3.64 -10.52 16.85
N TYR A 17 4.05 -11.38 15.93
CA TYR A 17 3.43 -11.49 14.60
C TYR A 17 1.93 -11.84 14.69
N LEU A 18 1.54 -12.70 15.62
CA LEU A 18 0.12 -13.03 15.83
C LEU A 18 -0.69 -11.77 16.18
N GLN A 19 -0.21 -10.97 17.13
CA GLN A 19 -0.88 -9.72 17.53
C GLN A 19 -0.93 -8.69 16.38
N ALA A 20 0.06 -8.67 15.49
CA ALA A 20 0.03 -7.82 14.31
C ALA A 20 -1.06 -8.28 13.32
N VAL A 21 -1.21 -9.59 13.10
CA VAL A 21 -2.30 -10.15 12.29
C VAL A 21 -3.67 -9.87 12.92
N GLU A 22 -3.82 -10.06 14.23
CA GLU A 22 -5.05 -9.71 14.95
C GLU A 22 -5.41 -8.23 14.82
N SER A 23 -4.40 -7.34 14.92
CA SER A 23 -4.58 -5.89 14.72
C SER A 23 -5.05 -5.56 13.29
N MET A 24 -4.51 -6.25 12.29
CA MET A 24 -4.92 -6.13 10.89
C MET A 24 -6.39 -6.54 10.70
N VAL A 25 -6.80 -7.68 11.24
CA VAL A 25 -8.18 -8.18 11.16
C VAL A 25 -9.14 -7.27 11.92
N ASN A 26 -8.76 -6.79 13.11
CA ASN A 26 -9.59 -5.86 13.88
C ASN A 26 -9.82 -4.54 13.14
N LEU A 27 -8.81 -4.04 12.43
CA LEU A 27 -8.99 -2.87 11.55
C LEU A 27 -9.96 -3.17 10.40
N ALA A 28 -9.88 -4.35 9.77
CA ALA A 28 -10.81 -4.75 8.71
C ALA A 28 -12.26 -4.84 9.22
N LYS A 29 -12.50 -5.44 10.39
CA LYS A 29 -13.81 -5.46 11.04
C LYS A 29 -14.33 -4.04 11.34
N HIS A 30 -13.44 -3.16 11.79
CA HIS A 30 -13.81 -1.76 12.01
C HIS A 30 -14.15 -1.07 10.70
N ALA A 31 -13.35 -1.25 9.65
CA ALA A 31 -13.61 -0.72 8.31
C ALA A 31 -14.98 -1.15 7.77
N GLU A 32 -15.32 -2.44 7.91
CA GLU A 32 -16.64 -2.97 7.55
C GLU A 32 -17.77 -2.26 8.31
N ASN A 33 -17.63 -2.10 9.63
CA ASN A 33 -18.64 -1.47 10.48
C ASN A 33 -18.91 0.01 10.16
N ILE A 34 -17.93 0.72 9.59
CA ILE A 34 -18.07 2.13 9.21
C ILE A 34 -18.34 2.32 7.71
N GLY A 35 -18.54 1.23 6.96
CA GLY A 35 -18.94 1.27 5.55
C GLY A 35 -17.81 1.59 4.57
N ILE A 36 -16.57 1.23 4.89
CA ILE A 36 -15.43 1.34 3.97
C ILE A 36 -15.67 0.44 2.75
N GLU A 37 -15.35 0.93 1.57
CA GLU A 37 -15.60 0.27 0.29
C GLU A 37 -14.80 -1.02 0.12
N ARG A 38 -13.48 -0.98 0.40
CA ARG A 38 -12.56 -2.11 0.31
C ARG A 38 -11.40 -2.02 1.28
N TYR A 39 -10.80 -3.18 1.53
CA TYR A 39 -9.63 -3.33 2.37
C TYR A 39 -8.58 -4.16 1.64
N TRP A 40 -7.46 -3.55 1.27
CA TRP A 40 -6.37 -4.24 0.61
C TRP A 40 -5.21 -4.51 1.55
N ILE A 41 -4.55 -5.64 1.32
CA ILE A 41 -3.36 -6.06 2.06
C ILE A 41 -2.17 -6.02 1.09
N ALA A 42 -1.10 -5.33 1.48
CA ALA A 42 0.12 -5.24 0.69
C ALA A 42 0.89 -6.57 0.66
N GLU A 43 1.87 -6.67 -0.24
CA GLU A 43 2.83 -7.78 -0.29
C GLU A 43 4.25 -7.25 -0.15
N HIS A 44 4.94 -7.65 0.92
CA HIS A 44 6.34 -7.34 1.15
C HIS A 44 7.07 -8.58 1.69
N HIS A 45 8.28 -8.81 1.21
CA HIS A 45 9.08 -9.96 1.62
C HIS A 45 10.38 -9.51 2.29
N ASN A 46 10.95 -10.38 3.12
CA ASN A 46 12.19 -10.15 3.88
C ASN A 46 12.15 -8.89 4.78
N MET A 47 10.97 -8.53 5.27
CA MET A 47 10.77 -7.41 6.19
C MET A 47 10.23 -7.93 7.52
N LYS A 48 11.09 -7.99 8.56
CA LYS A 48 10.70 -8.50 9.90
C LYS A 48 9.64 -7.65 10.60
N ASN A 49 9.51 -6.41 10.19
CA ASN A 49 8.57 -5.44 10.74
C ASN A 49 7.20 -5.39 10.02
N LEU A 50 6.99 -6.26 9.02
CA LEU A 50 5.72 -6.42 8.32
C LEU A 50 5.35 -7.91 8.24
N VAL A 51 4.08 -8.25 8.47
CA VAL A 51 3.62 -9.65 8.33
C VAL A 51 2.95 -9.93 6.99
N SER A 52 2.87 -8.95 6.09
CA SER A 52 2.16 -9.04 4.81
C SER A 52 2.98 -9.72 3.69
N SER A 53 3.62 -10.86 3.97
CA SER A 53 4.38 -11.61 2.96
C SER A 53 3.55 -12.66 2.22
N ALA A 54 2.74 -13.44 2.94
CA ALA A 54 1.84 -14.44 2.35
C ALA A 54 0.43 -13.83 2.16
N THR A 55 0.31 -12.87 1.27
CA THR A 55 -0.85 -11.99 1.14
C THR A 55 -2.16 -12.73 0.91
N ALA A 56 -2.18 -13.77 0.07
CA ALA A 56 -3.39 -14.57 -0.18
C ALA A 56 -3.94 -15.25 1.09
N LEU A 57 -3.06 -15.72 2.00
CA LEU A 57 -3.46 -16.30 3.27
C LEU A 57 -4.03 -15.26 4.24
N LEU A 58 -3.47 -14.07 4.26
CA LEU A 58 -3.98 -12.95 5.07
C LEU A 58 -5.32 -12.44 4.54
N ILE A 59 -5.50 -12.39 3.22
CA ILE A 59 -6.78 -12.09 2.58
C ILE A 59 -7.82 -13.13 3.01
N GLN A 60 -7.53 -14.42 2.91
CA GLN A 60 -8.42 -15.49 3.34
C GLN A 60 -8.82 -15.33 4.81
N HIS A 61 -7.84 -15.08 5.68
CA HIS A 61 -8.10 -14.92 7.12
C HIS A 61 -8.96 -13.68 7.39
N THR A 62 -8.76 -12.57 6.66
CA THR A 62 -9.56 -11.35 6.77
C THR A 62 -10.99 -11.58 6.28
N LEU A 63 -11.18 -12.24 5.13
CA LEU A 63 -12.48 -12.58 4.57
C LEU A 63 -13.30 -13.48 5.51
N ALA A 64 -12.66 -14.45 6.15
CA ALA A 64 -13.29 -15.34 7.14
C ALA A 64 -13.79 -14.59 8.40
N ASN A 65 -13.19 -13.43 8.71
CA ASN A 65 -13.49 -12.62 9.87
C ASN A 65 -14.39 -11.40 9.59
N THR A 66 -14.79 -11.20 8.32
CA THR A 66 -15.68 -10.12 7.86
C THR A 66 -16.83 -10.70 7.05
N LYS A 67 -17.90 -9.95 6.82
CA LYS A 67 -19.14 -10.46 6.17
C LYS A 67 -19.41 -9.86 4.80
N THR A 68 -19.14 -8.57 4.62
CA THR A 68 -19.53 -7.78 3.45
C THR A 68 -18.37 -7.03 2.82
N LEU A 69 -17.32 -6.76 3.60
CA LEU A 69 -16.13 -6.02 3.15
C LEU A 69 -15.48 -6.72 1.95
N ARG A 70 -15.18 -5.98 0.91
CA ARG A 70 -14.31 -6.48 -0.17
C ARG A 70 -12.87 -6.45 0.28
N VAL A 71 -12.18 -7.55 0.09
CA VAL A 71 -10.78 -7.70 0.51
C VAL A 71 -9.95 -8.14 -0.69
N GLY A 72 -8.79 -7.51 -0.86
CA GLY A 72 -7.92 -7.81 -1.98
C GLY A 72 -6.44 -7.57 -1.69
N SER A 73 -5.64 -7.78 -2.71
CA SER A 73 -4.21 -7.44 -2.68
C SER A 73 -3.95 -6.01 -3.12
N GLY A 74 -3.06 -5.35 -2.40
CA GLY A 74 -2.60 -4.02 -2.78
C GLY A 74 -1.09 -3.91 -2.88
N GLY A 75 -0.41 -4.78 -3.74
CA GLY A 75 -0.91 -5.79 -4.68
C GLY A 75 -0.17 -7.12 -4.57
N VAL A 76 -0.60 -8.09 -5.38
CA VAL A 76 0.27 -9.23 -5.68
C VAL A 76 1.42 -8.73 -6.53
N MET A 77 2.65 -8.97 -6.11
CA MET A 77 3.86 -8.69 -6.88
C MET A 77 4.04 -9.82 -7.91
N LEU A 78 3.22 -9.78 -8.99
CA LEU A 78 3.02 -10.88 -9.93
C LEU A 78 4.33 -11.50 -10.47
N PRO A 79 5.40 -10.73 -10.77
CA PRO A 79 6.66 -11.32 -11.21
C PRO A 79 7.34 -12.24 -10.19
N ASN A 80 6.94 -12.24 -8.92
CA ASN A 80 7.46 -13.18 -7.91
C ASN A 80 6.73 -14.51 -7.91
N HIS A 81 5.59 -14.62 -8.59
CA HIS A 81 4.66 -15.75 -8.53
C HIS A 81 4.47 -16.41 -9.89
N SER A 82 3.96 -17.64 -9.90
CA SER A 82 3.39 -18.24 -11.08
C SER A 82 1.98 -17.69 -11.29
N PRO A 83 1.64 -17.11 -12.46
CA PRO A 83 0.27 -16.68 -12.75
C PRO A 83 -0.76 -17.80 -12.57
N TYR A 84 -0.37 -19.06 -12.85
CA TYR A 84 -1.21 -20.23 -12.61
C TYR A 84 -1.57 -20.40 -11.12
N VAL A 85 -0.58 -20.33 -10.24
CA VAL A 85 -0.79 -20.47 -8.78
C VAL A 85 -1.61 -19.30 -8.22
N VAL A 86 -1.37 -18.09 -8.71
CA VAL A 86 -2.17 -16.93 -8.34
C VAL A 86 -3.63 -17.13 -8.77
N ALA A 87 -3.87 -17.64 -9.96
CA ALA A 87 -5.21 -17.98 -10.43
C ALA A 87 -5.91 -18.97 -9.49
N GLU A 88 -5.24 -20.10 -9.15
CA GLU A 88 -5.80 -21.10 -8.23
C GLU A 88 -6.12 -20.51 -6.85
N GLN A 89 -5.21 -19.69 -6.28
CA GLN A 89 -5.40 -19.07 -4.98
C GLN A 89 -6.60 -18.10 -4.98
N TYR A 90 -6.66 -17.17 -5.94
CA TYR A 90 -7.71 -16.18 -6.00
C TYR A 90 -9.05 -16.77 -6.48
N GLY A 91 -9.02 -17.78 -7.34
CA GLY A 91 -10.22 -18.57 -7.69
C GLY A 91 -10.79 -19.31 -6.49
N THR A 92 -9.93 -19.87 -5.64
CA THR A 92 -10.35 -20.49 -4.37
C THR A 92 -10.97 -19.45 -3.42
N LEU A 93 -10.33 -18.28 -3.29
CA LEU A 93 -10.87 -17.19 -2.47
C LEU A 93 -12.26 -16.74 -2.95
N GLU A 94 -12.43 -16.51 -4.25
CA GLU A 94 -13.71 -16.09 -4.83
C GLU A 94 -14.79 -17.18 -4.68
N THR A 95 -14.43 -18.45 -4.79
CA THR A 95 -15.33 -19.58 -4.55
C THR A 95 -15.82 -19.60 -3.10
N LEU A 96 -14.93 -19.33 -2.13
CA LEU A 96 -15.28 -19.30 -0.72
C LEU A 96 -16.01 -18.02 -0.31
N TYR A 97 -15.71 -16.90 -0.94
CA TYR A 97 -16.22 -15.56 -0.59
C TYR A 97 -16.67 -14.80 -1.84
N PRO A 98 -17.75 -15.24 -2.51
CA PRO A 98 -18.15 -14.71 -3.82
C PRO A 98 -18.44 -13.21 -3.79
N ASN A 99 -17.97 -12.51 -4.82
CA ASN A 99 -18.08 -11.05 -5.04
C ASN A 99 -17.39 -10.18 -3.97
N ARG A 100 -16.47 -10.77 -3.20
CA ARG A 100 -15.73 -10.04 -2.15
C ARG A 100 -14.22 -10.02 -2.36
N VAL A 101 -13.73 -10.64 -3.41
CA VAL A 101 -12.29 -10.76 -3.70
C VAL A 101 -11.88 -9.77 -4.78
N GLU A 102 -10.76 -9.08 -4.57
CA GLU A 102 -10.18 -8.16 -5.54
C GLU A 102 -8.70 -8.47 -5.76
N LEU A 103 -8.22 -8.32 -6.98
CA LEU A 103 -6.85 -8.66 -7.36
C LEU A 103 -6.11 -7.43 -7.90
N GLY A 104 -5.42 -6.75 -7.00
CA GLY A 104 -4.47 -5.71 -7.35
C GLY A 104 -3.13 -6.31 -7.74
N LEU A 105 -2.53 -5.86 -8.85
CA LEU A 105 -1.32 -6.41 -9.43
C LEU A 105 -0.22 -5.36 -9.49
N GLY A 106 0.97 -5.68 -8.96
CA GLY A 106 2.17 -4.86 -8.99
C GLY A 106 3.31 -5.53 -9.74
N ARG A 107 4.18 -4.70 -10.34
CA ARG A 107 5.39 -5.16 -11.06
C ARG A 107 6.63 -5.23 -10.16
N ALA A 108 6.70 -4.37 -9.16
CA ALA A 108 7.86 -4.30 -8.27
C ALA A 108 8.05 -5.62 -7.48
N PRO A 109 9.27 -5.96 -7.08
CA PRO A 109 9.49 -7.20 -6.31
C PRO A 109 8.94 -7.13 -4.87
N GLY A 110 8.65 -5.96 -4.33
CA GLY A 110 8.23 -5.78 -2.93
C GLY A 110 9.30 -6.23 -1.91
N THR A 111 10.57 -6.24 -2.33
CA THR A 111 11.69 -6.73 -1.53
C THR A 111 13.04 -6.36 -2.16
N ASP A 112 14.15 -6.76 -1.50
CA ASP A 112 15.51 -6.69 -2.03
C ASP A 112 15.78 -7.72 -3.15
N MET A 113 16.88 -7.50 -3.89
CA MET A 113 17.22 -8.34 -5.06
C MET A 113 17.53 -9.78 -4.70
N GLN A 114 18.15 -10.08 -3.55
CA GLN A 114 18.48 -11.45 -3.15
C GLN A 114 17.20 -12.25 -2.86
N THR A 115 16.28 -11.63 -2.15
CA THR A 115 14.96 -12.19 -1.85
C THR A 115 14.14 -12.37 -3.14
N ALA A 116 14.18 -11.40 -4.07
CA ALA A 116 13.51 -11.53 -5.36
C ALA A 116 14.02 -12.73 -6.16
N VAL A 117 15.33 -12.98 -6.17
CA VAL A 117 15.93 -14.18 -6.79
C VAL A 117 15.44 -15.46 -6.12
N ALA A 118 15.37 -15.49 -4.79
CA ALA A 118 14.87 -16.65 -4.04
C ALA A 118 13.40 -16.95 -4.35
N LEU A 119 12.56 -15.92 -4.48
CA LEU A 119 11.13 -16.05 -4.83
C LEU A 119 10.94 -16.54 -6.28
N ARG A 120 11.69 -15.97 -7.22
CA ARG A 120 11.51 -16.17 -8.66
C ARG A 120 12.16 -17.47 -9.18
N ARG A 121 13.00 -18.11 -8.42
CA ARG A 121 13.70 -19.37 -8.76
C ARG A 121 14.37 -19.35 -10.15
N GLY A 122 15.06 -18.25 -10.49
CA GLY A 122 15.77 -18.09 -11.75
C GLY A 122 14.91 -17.72 -12.96
N ARG A 123 13.65 -17.36 -12.79
CA ARG A 123 12.85 -16.74 -13.84
C ARG A 123 13.41 -15.36 -14.16
N ASN A 124 14.07 -15.23 -15.31
CA ASN A 124 14.77 -14.02 -15.71
C ASN A 124 13.95 -13.12 -16.64
N SER A 125 12.89 -13.63 -17.23
CA SER A 125 11.99 -12.84 -18.10
C SER A 125 10.87 -12.26 -17.28
N LEU A 126 10.80 -10.94 -17.22
CA LEU A 126 9.78 -10.18 -16.49
C LEU A 126 8.97 -9.40 -17.52
N ASP A 127 8.11 -10.10 -18.24
CA ASP A 127 7.09 -9.48 -19.10
C ASP A 127 5.78 -9.35 -18.32
N PHE A 128 5.68 -8.32 -17.52
CA PHE A 128 4.51 -8.09 -16.68
C PHE A 128 3.19 -8.01 -17.46
N PRO A 129 3.10 -7.34 -18.63
CA PRO A 129 1.92 -7.42 -19.49
C PRO A 129 1.56 -8.85 -19.92
N ALA A 130 2.54 -9.67 -20.31
CA ALA A 130 2.31 -11.06 -20.68
C ALA A 130 1.85 -11.92 -19.49
N GLU A 131 2.43 -11.71 -18.30
CA GLU A 131 2.01 -12.39 -17.06
C GLU A 131 0.56 -12.03 -16.67
N ILE A 132 0.14 -10.76 -16.86
CA ILE A 132 -1.26 -10.36 -16.67
C ILE A 132 -2.17 -11.02 -17.68
N ALA A 133 -1.77 -11.09 -18.95
CA ALA A 133 -2.55 -11.74 -20.00
C ALA A 133 -2.71 -13.25 -19.72
N GLU A 134 -1.64 -13.92 -19.30
CA GLU A 134 -1.65 -15.31 -18.86
C GLU A 134 -2.61 -15.51 -17.70
N LEU A 135 -2.49 -14.71 -16.64
CA LEU A 135 -3.36 -14.77 -15.46
C LEU A 135 -4.84 -14.60 -15.83
N ARG A 136 -5.15 -13.61 -16.68
CA ARG A 136 -6.52 -13.40 -17.18
C ARG A 136 -7.03 -14.58 -18.02
N GLY A 137 -6.13 -15.22 -18.77
CA GLY A 137 -6.43 -16.41 -19.56
C GLY A 137 -6.93 -17.56 -18.69
N TYR A 138 -6.39 -17.76 -17.49
CA TYR A 138 -6.88 -18.78 -16.56
C TYR A 138 -8.28 -18.50 -16.04
N PHE A 139 -8.61 -17.24 -15.74
CA PHE A 139 -9.97 -16.86 -15.35
C PHE A 139 -10.98 -16.98 -16.49
N LYS A 140 -10.55 -16.75 -17.75
CA LYS A 140 -11.39 -16.90 -18.95
C LYS A 140 -11.45 -18.35 -19.46
N ASP A 141 -10.67 -19.26 -18.88
CA ASP A 141 -10.48 -20.63 -19.35
C ASP A 141 -10.03 -20.70 -20.84
N SER A 142 -9.12 -19.82 -21.22
CA SER A 142 -8.62 -19.67 -22.59
C SER A 142 -7.16 -20.09 -22.79
N ASN A 143 -6.48 -20.48 -21.72
CA ASN A 143 -5.10 -20.99 -21.77
C ASN A 143 -5.06 -22.49 -22.13
N PRO A 144 -3.90 -23.01 -22.59
CA PRO A 144 -3.75 -24.44 -22.92
C PRO A 144 -4.07 -25.39 -21.77
N VAL A 145 -3.94 -24.93 -20.52
CA VAL A 145 -4.31 -25.65 -19.30
C VAL A 145 -5.26 -24.80 -18.47
N SER A 146 -6.24 -25.41 -17.85
CA SER A 146 -7.20 -24.73 -16.99
C SER A 146 -6.69 -24.66 -15.56
N ALA A 147 -6.94 -23.55 -14.87
CA ALA A 147 -6.69 -23.40 -13.44
C ALA A 147 -8.01 -23.52 -12.66
N TYR A 148 -8.14 -24.50 -11.80
CA TYR A 148 -9.35 -24.70 -11.01
C TYR A 148 -9.15 -24.29 -9.55
N PRO A 149 -10.15 -23.64 -8.92
CA PRO A 149 -11.52 -23.39 -9.40
C PRO A 149 -11.70 -22.05 -10.13
N SER A 150 -10.62 -21.38 -10.60
CA SER A 150 -10.71 -20.02 -11.18
C SER A 150 -11.36 -19.95 -12.56
N ALA A 151 -11.35 -21.06 -13.32
CA ALA A 151 -11.90 -21.09 -14.67
C ALA A 151 -13.38 -20.64 -14.70
N GLY A 152 -13.67 -19.59 -15.47
CA GLY A 152 -15.01 -19.00 -15.59
C GLY A 152 -15.40 -18.02 -14.49
N LEU A 153 -14.57 -17.78 -13.49
CA LEU A 153 -14.80 -16.78 -12.45
C LEU A 153 -14.44 -15.37 -12.93
N ASN A 154 -15.14 -14.37 -12.39
CA ASN A 154 -14.88 -12.96 -12.70
C ASN A 154 -14.43 -12.20 -11.44
N ILE A 155 -13.14 -12.01 -11.31
CA ILE A 155 -12.53 -11.22 -10.22
C ILE A 155 -12.11 -9.87 -10.77
N PRO A 156 -12.41 -8.74 -10.11
CA PRO A 156 -11.91 -7.42 -10.50
C PRO A 156 -10.39 -7.33 -10.41
N PHE A 157 -9.74 -6.93 -11.50
CA PHE A 157 -8.31 -6.65 -11.59
C PHE A 157 -8.03 -5.17 -11.49
N TYR A 158 -6.94 -4.81 -10.81
CA TYR A 158 -6.44 -3.44 -10.67
C TYR A 158 -4.95 -3.40 -10.98
N ILE A 159 -4.49 -2.37 -11.68
CA ILE A 159 -3.06 -2.16 -11.92
C ILE A 159 -2.53 -1.18 -10.88
N LEU A 160 -1.50 -1.61 -10.13
CA LEU A 160 -0.82 -0.79 -9.14
C LEU A 160 0.52 -0.30 -9.69
N GLY A 161 0.85 0.94 -9.37
CA GLY A 161 2.15 1.49 -9.71
C GLY A 161 2.40 2.88 -9.16
N SER A 162 3.61 3.37 -9.40
CA SER A 162 4.06 4.70 -9.03
C SER A 162 4.83 5.39 -10.18
N SER A 163 4.62 4.92 -11.41
CA SER A 163 5.34 5.39 -12.59
C SER A 163 4.40 5.63 -13.77
N THR A 164 4.90 6.37 -14.76
CA THR A 164 4.18 6.62 -16.01
C THR A 164 3.96 5.35 -16.83
N GLU A 165 4.88 4.38 -16.78
CA GLU A 165 4.75 3.10 -17.49
C GLU A 165 3.55 2.30 -16.97
N SER A 166 3.33 2.28 -15.65
CA SER A 166 2.15 1.60 -15.07
C SER A 166 0.85 2.30 -15.45
N ALA A 167 0.87 3.62 -15.64
CA ALA A 167 -0.28 4.38 -16.11
C ALA A 167 -0.65 4.03 -17.57
N TYR A 168 0.35 3.96 -18.47
CA TYR A 168 0.13 3.51 -19.84
C TYR A 168 -0.42 2.08 -19.90
N LEU A 169 0.15 1.18 -19.10
CA LEU A 169 -0.29 -0.21 -19.04
C LEU A 169 -1.75 -0.33 -18.57
N ALA A 170 -2.11 0.36 -17.48
CA ALA A 170 -3.47 0.36 -16.97
C ALA A 170 -4.47 0.91 -17.99
N ALA A 171 -4.11 1.99 -18.68
CA ALA A 171 -4.90 2.62 -19.73
C ALA A 171 -5.10 1.68 -20.92
N GLU A 172 -4.04 1.03 -21.40
CA GLU A 172 -4.08 0.08 -22.53
C GLU A 172 -4.96 -1.14 -22.23
N LEU A 173 -4.86 -1.65 -20.99
CA LEU A 173 -5.65 -2.81 -20.54
C LEU A 173 -7.10 -2.46 -20.20
N GLY A 174 -7.47 -1.17 -20.15
CA GLY A 174 -8.78 -0.71 -19.73
C GLY A 174 -9.13 -1.14 -18.30
N LEU A 175 -8.16 -1.08 -17.38
CA LEU A 175 -8.31 -1.48 -15.97
C LEU A 175 -8.23 -0.27 -15.03
N PRO A 176 -8.85 -0.35 -13.83
CA PRO A 176 -8.65 0.66 -12.80
C PRO A 176 -7.17 0.79 -12.43
N TYR A 177 -6.73 2.02 -12.19
CA TYR A 177 -5.37 2.36 -11.84
C TYR A 177 -5.25 2.81 -10.39
N ALA A 178 -4.43 2.13 -9.60
CA ALA A 178 -4.11 2.51 -8.23
C ALA A 178 -2.69 3.09 -8.15
N PHE A 179 -2.59 4.39 -7.92
CA PHE A 179 -1.29 5.08 -7.82
C PHE A 179 -0.81 5.13 -6.37
N ALA A 180 0.42 4.68 -6.14
CA ALA A 180 1.02 4.54 -4.81
C ALA A 180 1.66 5.85 -4.31
N SER A 181 0.89 6.95 -4.23
CA SER A 181 1.41 8.25 -3.79
C SER A 181 1.74 8.33 -2.30
N HIS A 182 1.31 7.35 -1.51
CA HIS A 182 1.64 7.25 -0.09
C HIS A 182 3.14 7.00 0.21
N PHE A 183 3.93 6.63 -0.80
CA PHE A 183 5.39 6.51 -0.66
C PHE A 183 6.18 7.03 -1.89
N ALA A 184 5.56 7.19 -3.05
CA ALA A 184 6.21 7.63 -4.27
C ALA A 184 5.37 8.67 -5.05
N PRO A 185 5.08 9.85 -4.46
CA PRO A 185 4.15 10.82 -5.03
C PRO A 185 4.68 11.60 -6.23
N ARG A 186 6.00 11.57 -6.50
CA ARG A 186 6.68 12.45 -7.47
C ARG A 186 6.03 12.49 -8.85
N MET A 187 5.59 11.34 -9.37
CA MET A 187 5.04 11.22 -10.72
C MET A 187 3.50 11.19 -10.76
N MET A 188 2.85 11.42 -9.62
CA MET A 188 1.40 11.24 -9.44
C MET A 188 0.55 11.97 -10.46
N GLU A 189 0.73 13.28 -10.58
CA GLU A 189 -0.07 14.14 -11.46
C GLU A 189 0.08 13.69 -12.93
N MET A 190 1.32 13.54 -13.37
CA MET A 190 1.64 13.11 -14.73
C MET A 190 1.09 11.70 -15.04
N ALA A 191 1.25 10.75 -14.12
CA ALA A 191 0.78 9.38 -14.32
C ALA A 191 -0.75 9.31 -14.40
N VAL A 192 -1.46 10.04 -13.54
CA VAL A 192 -2.92 10.10 -13.58
C VAL A 192 -3.42 10.76 -14.87
N GLU A 193 -2.79 11.85 -15.31
CA GLU A 193 -3.12 12.50 -16.58
C GLU A 193 -2.90 11.56 -17.78
N ILE A 194 -1.75 10.87 -17.82
CA ILE A 194 -1.43 9.88 -18.84
C ILE A 194 -2.48 8.77 -18.86
N TYR A 195 -2.83 8.20 -17.71
CA TYR A 195 -3.82 7.15 -17.62
C TYR A 195 -5.16 7.60 -18.16
N ARG A 196 -5.69 8.75 -17.73
CA ARG A 196 -6.99 9.26 -18.18
C ARG A 196 -7.02 9.59 -19.66
N LYS A 197 -5.96 10.22 -20.17
CA LYS A 197 -5.85 10.62 -21.58
C LYS A 197 -5.75 9.44 -22.55
N ASN A 198 -5.09 8.36 -22.13
CA ASN A 198 -4.82 7.20 -22.98
C ASN A 198 -5.75 6.00 -22.68
N PHE A 199 -6.70 6.15 -21.76
CA PHE A 199 -7.59 5.07 -21.34
C PHE A 199 -8.39 4.50 -22.52
N LYS A 200 -8.35 3.17 -22.65
CA LYS A 200 -9.14 2.42 -23.62
C LYS A 200 -10.26 1.69 -22.89
N PRO A 201 -11.55 1.98 -23.18
CA PRO A 201 -12.66 1.24 -22.61
C PRO A 201 -12.53 -0.27 -22.83
N SER A 202 -12.88 -1.05 -21.83
CA SER A 202 -12.83 -2.51 -21.88
C SER A 202 -14.15 -3.11 -21.41
N THR A 203 -14.28 -4.44 -21.47
CA THR A 203 -15.43 -5.15 -20.88
C THR A 203 -15.48 -5.05 -19.35
N TYR A 204 -14.41 -4.59 -18.72
CA TYR A 204 -14.30 -4.47 -17.28
C TYR A 204 -14.55 -3.06 -16.77
N LEU A 205 -14.25 -2.05 -17.61
CA LEU A 205 -14.34 -0.65 -17.22
C LEU A 205 -14.65 0.23 -18.44
N ALA A 206 -15.74 0.97 -18.38
CA ALA A 206 -16.19 1.85 -19.47
C ALA A 206 -15.47 3.22 -19.44
N GLU A 207 -15.14 3.71 -18.26
CA GLU A 207 -14.49 5.01 -18.03
C GLU A 207 -13.29 4.85 -17.11
N PRO A 208 -12.27 5.73 -17.20
CA PRO A 208 -11.07 5.63 -16.36
C PRO A 208 -11.41 5.81 -14.88
N TYR A 209 -10.86 4.95 -14.04
CA TYR A 209 -11.05 4.95 -12.59
C TYR A 209 -9.70 4.97 -11.86
N VAL A 210 -9.47 6.01 -11.07
CA VAL A 210 -8.20 6.23 -10.34
C VAL A 210 -8.42 6.07 -8.85
N ILE A 211 -7.64 5.19 -8.24
CA ILE A 211 -7.48 5.06 -6.80
C ILE A 211 -6.17 5.74 -6.41
N LEU A 212 -6.20 6.67 -5.46
CA LEU A 212 -5.02 7.36 -5.00
C LEU A 212 -4.64 6.88 -3.60
N GLY A 213 -3.49 6.20 -3.48
CA GLY A 213 -2.95 5.79 -2.19
C GLY A 213 -2.35 6.99 -1.46
N VAL A 214 -2.85 7.33 -0.28
CA VAL A 214 -2.35 8.46 0.52
C VAL A 214 -2.14 8.05 1.97
N ASN A 215 -1.11 8.62 2.60
CA ASN A 215 -0.99 8.50 4.05
C ASN A 215 -2.06 9.37 4.71
N ALA A 216 -2.76 8.83 5.72
CA ALA A 216 -3.81 9.57 6.40
C ALA A 216 -3.69 9.38 7.92
N ILE A 217 -3.57 10.51 8.65
CA ILE A 217 -3.51 10.57 10.11
C ILE A 217 -4.37 11.73 10.57
N VAL A 218 -5.53 11.40 11.14
CA VAL A 218 -6.50 12.40 11.62
C VAL A 218 -6.65 12.27 13.13
N ALA A 219 -6.62 13.40 13.83
CA ALA A 219 -6.81 13.47 15.27
C ALA A 219 -7.71 14.68 15.62
N GLU A 220 -8.04 14.86 16.91
CA GLU A 220 -8.88 15.99 17.33
C GLU A 220 -8.26 17.36 17.03
N THR A 221 -6.93 17.43 17.04
CA THR A 221 -6.17 18.65 16.75
C THR A 221 -5.01 18.39 15.80
N ASP A 222 -4.59 19.41 15.05
CA ASP A 222 -3.40 19.36 14.20
C ASP A 222 -2.12 19.02 14.97
N LYS A 223 -2.02 19.48 16.22
CA LYS A 223 -0.87 19.19 17.08
C LYS A 223 -0.79 17.69 17.38
N GLU A 224 -1.90 17.10 17.77
CA GLU A 224 -1.98 15.68 18.06
C GLU A 224 -1.71 14.84 16.81
N ALA A 225 -2.32 15.20 15.67
CA ALA A 225 -2.09 14.51 14.41
C ALA A 225 -0.62 14.55 13.99
N ARG A 226 0.05 15.69 14.09
CA ARG A 226 1.50 15.82 13.82
C ARG A 226 2.35 15.00 14.78
N GLN A 227 1.97 14.92 16.05
CA GLN A 227 2.67 14.05 17.01
C GLN A 227 2.52 12.58 16.62
N LEU A 228 1.32 12.12 16.29
CA LEU A 228 1.08 10.75 15.82
C LEU A 228 1.85 10.44 14.52
N ALA A 229 1.97 11.42 13.63
CA ALA A 229 2.67 11.29 12.36
C ALA A 229 4.18 11.06 12.51
N THR A 230 4.77 11.34 13.67
CA THR A 230 6.19 11.02 13.93
C THR A 230 6.47 9.53 13.83
N THR A 231 5.51 8.66 14.13
CA THR A 231 5.58 7.21 13.88
C THR A 231 5.73 6.90 12.38
N GLN A 232 5.01 7.61 11.52
CA GLN A 232 5.16 7.49 10.07
C GLN A 232 6.54 7.96 9.61
N THR A 233 7.02 9.09 10.11
CA THR A 233 8.37 9.59 9.80
C THR A 233 9.43 8.58 10.19
N LEU A 234 9.34 7.97 11.40
CA LEU A 234 10.22 6.89 11.85
C LEU A 234 10.14 5.65 10.95
N PHE A 235 8.94 5.25 10.53
CA PHE A 235 8.77 4.12 9.62
C PHE A 235 9.48 4.35 8.29
N PHE A 236 9.29 5.50 7.65
CA PHE A 236 9.95 5.81 6.38
C PHE A 236 11.46 6.01 6.54
N LEU A 237 11.91 6.58 7.65
CA LEU A 237 13.33 6.66 7.97
C LEU A 237 13.96 5.26 8.06
N ASN A 238 13.28 4.31 8.72
CA ASN A 238 13.71 2.91 8.78
C ASN A 238 13.74 2.24 7.39
N VAL A 239 12.82 2.59 6.51
CA VAL A 239 12.84 2.11 5.11
C VAL A 239 14.06 2.67 4.37
N VAL A 240 14.32 3.97 4.47
CA VAL A 240 15.45 4.64 3.78
C VAL A 240 16.80 4.12 4.29
N THR A 241 16.92 3.89 5.60
CA THR A 241 18.15 3.40 6.25
C THR A 241 18.27 1.87 6.27
N ASN A 242 17.26 1.15 5.78
CA ASN A 242 17.15 -0.32 5.87
C ASN A 242 17.28 -0.86 7.32
N ALA A 243 16.83 -0.10 8.30
CA ALA A 243 16.96 -0.46 9.71
C ALA A 243 16.00 -1.59 10.15
N GLN A 244 14.92 -1.85 9.41
CA GLN A 244 13.92 -2.90 9.67
C GLN A 244 13.41 -2.94 11.13
N GLN A 245 13.28 -1.77 11.76
CA GLN A 245 12.73 -1.67 13.11
C GLN A 245 11.20 -1.81 13.07
N ASN A 246 10.64 -2.40 14.10
CA ASN A 246 9.19 -2.43 14.28
C ASN A 246 8.63 -1.01 14.37
N LEU A 247 7.34 -0.87 14.09
CA LEU A 247 6.65 0.42 14.19
C LEU A 247 6.78 0.97 15.62
N GLN A 248 7.39 2.13 15.75
CA GLN A 248 7.76 2.74 17.03
C GLN A 248 6.64 3.66 17.55
N PRO A 249 6.55 3.86 18.88
CA PRO A 249 5.65 4.84 19.46
C PRO A 249 5.95 6.26 18.94
N PRO A 250 4.95 7.17 18.95
CA PRO A 250 5.17 8.54 18.51
C PRO A 250 6.11 9.29 19.44
N MET A 251 6.96 10.12 18.85
CA MET A 251 7.80 11.09 19.56
C MET A 251 7.03 12.38 19.84
N ALA A 252 7.59 13.27 20.67
CA ALA A 252 6.93 14.53 21.01
C ALA A 252 6.79 15.48 19.81
N SER A 253 7.78 15.47 18.91
CA SER A 253 7.78 16.26 17.69
C SER A 253 8.59 15.58 16.56
N GLU A 254 8.40 16.03 15.35
CA GLU A 254 9.22 15.59 14.19
C GLU A 254 10.69 16.00 14.35
N GLU A 255 10.95 17.16 14.94
CA GLU A 255 12.31 17.61 15.23
C GLU A 255 13.04 16.64 16.17
N ASP A 256 12.33 16.02 17.12
CA ASP A 256 12.92 15.03 18.02
C ASP A 256 13.27 13.73 17.28
N VAL A 257 12.52 13.37 16.23
CA VAL A 257 12.89 12.24 15.36
C VAL A 257 14.23 12.50 14.69
N TRP A 258 14.41 13.69 14.14
CA TRP A 258 15.64 14.04 13.44
C TRP A 258 16.84 14.17 14.39
N LYS A 259 16.66 14.73 15.59
CA LYS A 259 17.71 14.80 16.63
C LYS A 259 18.13 13.40 17.09
N ALA A 260 17.18 12.49 17.31
CA ALA A 260 17.49 11.11 17.70
C ALA A 260 18.31 10.38 16.62
N GLN A 261 18.02 10.64 15.35
CA GLN A 261 18.78 10.09 14.23
C GLN A 261 20.22 10.63 14.18
N MET A 262 20.42 11.92 14.42
CA MET A 262 21.77 12.50 14.51
C MET A 262 22.59 11.83 15.59
N HIS A 263 22.07 11.70 16.80
CA HIS A 263 22.77 11.03 17.91
C HIS A 263 23.05 9.54 17.66
N ALA A 264 22.20 8.86 16.88
CA ALA A 264 22.45 7.46 16.50
C ALA A 264 23.63 7.31 15.52
N GLN A 265 23.91 8.33 14.71
CA GLN A 265 25.05 8.36 13.78
C GLN A 265 26.37 8.76 14.45
N GLU A 266 26.34 9.42 15.62
CA GLU A 266 27.51 9.80 16.41
C GLU A 266 28.25 8.62 17.08
N LYS A 267 27.91 7.36 16.78
CA LYS A 267 28.69 6.20 17.25
C LYS A 267 30.11 6.27 16.67
N PRO A 268 31.15 6.11 17.50
CA PRO A 268 32.51 6.41 17.12
C PRO A 268 32.96 5.57 15.91
N HIS A 269 33.19 6.21 14.78
CA HIS A 269 34.05 5.68 13.75
C HIS A 269 35.51 5.82 14.20
N PHE A 270 36.32 4.81 13.90
CA PHE A 270 37.75 4.86 14.12
C PHE A 270 38.36 5.96 13.21
N GLY A 271 38.71 7.09 13.81
CA GLY A 271 39.39 8.22 13.17
C GLY A 271 38.70 9.58 13.40
N PRO A 272 39.46 10.68 13.37
CA PRO A 272 38.88 12.02 13.52
C PRO A 272 38.16 12.37 12.21
N VAL A 273 36.86 12.20 12.17
CA VAL A 273 35.99 12.70 11.11
C VAL A 273 35.12 13.78 11.76
N ASP A 274 35.27 14.98 11.29
CA ASP A 274 34.43 16.11 11.69
C ASP A 274 33.11 16.00 10.95
N PHE A 275 32.03 15.62 11.63
CA PHE A 275 30.72 15.35 11.05
C PHE A 275 29.86 16.61 10.88
N GLU A 276 30.30 17.78 11.32
CA GLU A 276 29.56 19.04 11.15
C GLU A 276 29.38 19.46 9.67
N GLU A 277 30.14 18.88 8.75
CA GLU A 277 30.11 19.21 7.32
C GLU A 277 29.51 18.14 6.39
N ILE A 278 28.98 17.01 6.91
CA ILE A 278 28.52 15.92 6.01
C ILE A 278 27.02 16.02 5.75
N PRO A 279 26.60 16.22 4.47
CA PRO A 279 25.21 16.39 4.08
C PRO A 279 24.36 15.10 4.10
N ILE A 280 24.82 13.98 4.65
CA ILE A 280 24.11 12.68 4.65
C ILE A 280 22.77 12.78 5.38
N TYR A 281 22.71 13.44 6.53
CA TYR A 281 21.49 13.70 7.28
C TYR A 281 20.43 14.46 6.49
N ASN A 282 20.84 15.46 5.71
CA ASN A 282 19.94 16.22 4.86
C ASN A 282 19.39 15.39 3.70
N GLN A 283 20.11 14.35 3.24
CA GLN A 283 19.65 13.48 2.17
C GLN A 283 18.58 12.51 2.64
N GLU A 284 18.76 11.83 3.77
CA GLU A 284 17.77 10.92 4.34
C GLU A 284 16.47 11.67 4.66
N ARG A 285 16.57 12.82 5.31
CA ARG A 285 15.44 13.69 5.58
C ARG A 285 14.70 14.10 4.31
N ALA A 286 15.42 14.58 3.30
CA ALA A 286 14.83 14.99 2.03
C ALA A 286 14.10 13.82 1.33
N VAL A 287 14.66 12.61 1.39
CA VAL A 287 14.01 11.40 0.83
C VAL A 287 12.73 11.07 1.60
N VAL A 288 12.76 11.08 2.94
CA VAL A 288 11.57 10.83 3.76
C VAL A 288 10.50 11.89 3.51
N GLU A 289 10.85 13.18 3.50
CA GLU A 289 9.92 14.27 3.19
C GLU A 289 9.32 14.12 1.78
N GLN A 290 10.12 13.70 0.80
CA GLN A 290 9.61 13.41 -0.55
C GLN A 290 8.65 12.22 -0.55
N MET A 291 8.96 11.14 0.16
CA MET A 291 8.10 9.95 0.25
C MET A 291 6.77 10.27 0.92
N THR A 292 6.78 11.15 1.92
CA THR A 292 5.59 11.51 2.70
C THR A 292 4.85 12.74 2.18
N ALA A 293 5.28 13.33 1.06
CA ALA A 293 4.71 14.58 0.52
C ALA A 293 3.23 14.49 0.14
N CYS A 294 2.69 13.28 -0.08
CA CYS A 294 1.25 13.05 -0.27
C CYS A 294 0.66 12.44 1.00
N SER A 295 0.58 13.24 2.06
CA SER A 295 0.01 12.84 3.35
C SER A 295 -1.09 13.83 3.76
N LEU A 296 -2.19 13.29 4.31
CA LEU A 296 -3.29 14.04 4.88
C LEU A 296 -3.16 13.93 6.42
N ILE A 297 -2.62 14.97 7.05
CA ILE A 297 -2.30 14.97 8.49
C ILE A 297 -2.88 16.22 9.13
N GLY A 298 -3.76 16.04 10.12
CA GLY A 298 -4.34 17.17 10.84
C GLY A 298 -5.65 16.85 11.54
N SER A 299 -6.31 17.90 11.99
CA SER A 299 -7.71 17.87 12.42
C SER A 299 -8.63 17.54 11.23
N PRO A 300 -9.89 17.15 11.46
CA PRO A 300 -10.85 16.92 10.38
C PRO A 300 -10.94 18.10 9.41
N GLU A 301 -10.95 19.33 9.91
CA GLU A 301 -11.02 20.56 9.09
C GLU A 301 -9.75 20.74 8.23
N SER A 302 -8.58 20.51 8.83
CA SER A 302 -7.30 20.60 8.11
C SER A 302 -7.18 19.54 7.03
N VAL A 303 -7.62 18.31 7.31
CA VAL A 303 -7.60 17.21 6.34
C VAL A 303 -8.61 17.46 5.21
N ASP A 304 -9.81 17.98 5.50
CA ASP A 304 -10.78 18.38 4.45
C ASP A 304 -10.19 19.44 3.52
N PHE A 305 -9.50 20.43 4.07
CA PHE A 305 -8.81 21.45 3.27
C PHE A 305 -7.70 20.85 2.40
N GLN A 306 -6.83 20.02 2.97
CA GLN A 306 -5.74 19.34 2.24
C GLN A 306 -6.31 18.44 1.12
N LEU A 307 -7.41 17.75 1.38
CA LEU A 307 -8.08 16.90 0.40
C LEU A 307 -8.67 17.71 -0.77
N LYS A 308 -9.25 18.89 -0.50
CA LYS A 308 -9.72 19.80 -1.54
C LYS A 308 -8.57 20.26 -2.43
N GLN A 309 -7.45 20.68 -1.84
CA GLN A 309 -6.24 21.06 -2.59
C GLN A 309 -5.71 19.88 -3.45
N LEU A 310 -5.71 18.67 -2.91
CA LEU A 310 -5.28 17.48 -3.66
C LEU A 310 -6.19 17.25 -4.88
N ARG A 311 -7.50 17.44 -4.73
CA ARG A 311 -8.49 17.30 -5.82
C ARG A 311 -8.36 18.36 -6.91
N GLU A 312 -7.91 19.54 -6.57
CA GLU A 312 -7.63 20.61 -7.56
C GLU A 312 -6.41 20.25 -8.41
N ARG A 313 -5.46 19.50 -7.86
CA ARG A 313 -4.23 19.09 -8.55
C ARG A 313 -4.39 17.80 -9.34
N VAL A 314 -5.16 16.85 -8.84
CA VAL A 314 -5.27 15.49 -9.40
C VAL A 314 -6.71 15.03 -9.44
N HIS A 315 -7.14 14.55 -10.60
CA HIS A 315 -8.48 13.99 -10.76
C HIS A 315 -8.49 12.49 -10.42
N PHE A 316 -8.95 12.13 -9.23
CA PHE A 316 -9.11 10.76 -8.74
C PHE A 316 -10.55 10.48 -8.30
N ASP A 317 -10.92 9.20 -8.27
CA ASP A 317 -12.27 8.72 -7.98
C ASP A 317 -12.39 8.18 -6.55
N GLU A 318 -11.27 7.69 -6.01
CA GLU A 318 -11.21 7.05 -4.71
C GLU A 318 -9.91 7.36 -3.98
N ILE A 319 -9.98 7.52 -2.65
CA ILE A 319 -8.82 7.55 -1.76
C ILE A 319 -8.63 6.17 -1.12
N MET A 320 -7.41 5.66 -1.18
CA MET A 320 -6.99 4.49 -0.42
C MET A 320 -6.03 4.95 0.69
N ALA A 321 -6.55 5.00 1.90
CA ALA A 321 -5.83 5.48 3.07
C ALA A 321 -4.83 4.44 3.59
N VAL A 322 -3.59 4.89 3.85
CA VAL A 322 -2.55 4.15 4.56
C VAL A 322 -2.27 4.87 5.87
N SER A 323 -2.18 4.15 6.98
CA SER A 323 -1.94 4.78 8.28
C SER A 323 -0.91 4.00 9.10
N TYR A 324 0.12 4.72 9.55
CA TYR A 324 1.21 4.20 10.38
C TYR A 324 1.06 4.69 11.82
N ILE A 325 -0.12 4.50 12.44
CA ILE A 325 -0.35 4.88 13.83
C ILE A 325 0.05 3.72 14.76
N PHE A 326 0.82 4.05 15.80
CA PHE A 326 1.31 3.08 16.79
C PHE A 326 0.17 2.52 17.64
N ASP A 327 -0.68 3.38 18.19
CA ASP A 327 -1.79 2.97 19.05
C ASP A 327 -3.04 2.60 18.23
N GLY A 328 -3.49 1.33 18.34
CA GLY A 328 -4.70 0.86 17.68
C GLY A 328 -5.99 1.57 18.11
N VAL A 329 -6.00 2.20 19.29
CA VAL A 329 -7.15 2.96 19.80
C VAL A 329 -7.42 4.21 18.95
N TYR A 330 -6.37 4.86 18.44
CA TYR A 330 -6.53 6.02 17.56
C TYR A 330 -7.14 5.66 16.20
N LYS A 331 -6.91 4.47 15.68
CA LYS A 331 -7.61 3.96 14.50
C LYS A 331 -9.13 3.86 14.71
N GLN A 332 -9.58 3.72 15.97
CA GLN A 332 -11.00 3.69 16.34
C GLN A 332 -11.58 5.08 16.63
N ARG A 333 -10.76 6.04 17.11
CA ARG A 333 -11.19 7.43 17.36
C ARG A 333 -11.46 8.22 16.09
N ALA A 334 -10.94 7.78 14.97
CA ALA A 334 -11.30 8.31 13.65
C ALA A 334 -12.80 8.16 13.28
N LYS A 335 -13.67 7.85 14.26
CA LYS A 335 -15.14 7.81 14.10
C LYS A 335 -15.77 9.13 13.68
N GLY A 336 -15.06 10.26 13.81
CA GLY A 336 -15.50 11.57 13.30
C GLY A 336 -15.28 11.78 11.80
N ILE A 337 -14.56 10.88 11.14
CA ILE A 337 -14.10 11.04 9.76
C ILE A 337 -15.17 10.67 8.73
N ASN A 338 -16.30 10.10 9.11
CA ASN A 338 -17.39 9.76 8.19
C ASN A 338 -17.91 10.94 7.35
N HIS A 339 -17.44 12.15 7.61
CA HIS A 339 -17.77 13.34 6.83
C HIS A 339 -16.59 13.94 6.07
N VAL A 340 -15.35 13.52 6.31
CA VAL A 340 -14.14 14.18 5.76
C VAL A 340 -13.30 13.24 4.90
N ILE A 341 -13.23 11.96 5.22
CA ILE A 341 -12.59 10.93 4.38
C ILE A 341 -13.62 9.84 4.11
#